data_c3d0455f8c92a4ec7f724524efbb6fab
#
_entry.id   c3d0455f8c92a4ec7f724524efbb6fab
#
_cell.length_a   1.000
_cell.length_b   1.000
_cell.length_c   1.000
_cell.angle_alpha   90.00
_cell.angle_beta   90.00
_cell.angle_gamma   90.00
#
_symmetry.space_group_name_H-M   'P 1'
#
loop_
_entity.id
_entity.type
_entity.pdbx_description
1 polymer ?
#
loop_
_entity_poly.entity_id
_entity_poly.type
_entity_poly.pdbx_seq_one_letter_code
_entity_poly.pdbx_strand_id
1 'polypeptide(L)'
;MGYDTIHDPGACHCLECGDIIEYGHGRTDRKFCSEGCKNRYHNKRKALSWRTYQHKVLKALEANHDILEQLLDMGITSIDRMSLEQLGFDFNYVTSYHKIGQRNVYSIFDYTYETTPSRIRNITSRWKMTETGTEEGAVSRKKRLKRLVSAFSAGL
;
A
#
# COMPACT_ATOMS: atom_id res chain seq x y z
N MET A 1 -15.04 32.38 -37.23
CA MET A 1 -16.23 31.55 -37.47
C MET A 1 -16.15 30.39 -36.51
N GLY A 2 -16.86 30.46 -35.38
CA GLY A 2 -16.89 29.43 -34.36
C GLY A 2 -17.82 28.32 -34.83
N TYR A 3 -17.32 27.09 -34.89
CA TYR A 3 -18.20 25.91 -35.10
C TYR A 3 -18.74 25.55 -33.71
N ASP A 4 -19.97 25.97 -33.43
CA ASP A 4 -20.76 25.45 -32.33
C ASP A 4 -20.97 23.96 -32.60
N THR A 5 -20.27 23.11 -31.84
CA THR A 5 -20.53 21.66 -31.80
C THR A 5 -21.91 21.48 -31.19
N ILE A 6 -22.91 21.29 -32.05
CA ILE A 6 -24.28 20.90 -31.67
C ILE A 6 -24.12 19.57 -30.92
N HIS A 7 -24.26 19.61 -29.61
CA HIS A 7 -24.37 18.41 -28.80
C HIS A 7 -25.69 17.72 -29.13
N ASP A 8 -25.65 16.73 -30.04
CA ASP A 8 -26.76 15.87 -30.28
C ASP A 8 -27.00 14.95 -29.07
N PRO A 9 -28.08 15.12 -28.29
CA PRO A 9 -28.34 14.37 -27.08
C PRO A 9 -28.59 12.87 -27.32
N GLY A 10 -28.62 12.41 -28.57
CA GLY A 10 -28.77 11.00 -28.97
C GLY A 10 -27.47 10.33 -29.43
N ALA A 11 -26.39 11.07 -29.64
CA ALA A 11 -25.13 10.52 -30.14
C ALA A 11 -24.33 9.78 -29.07
N CYS A 12 -24.04 8.50 -29.27
CA CYS A 12 -23.14 7.74 -28.43
C CYS A 12 -21.69 8.07 -28.77
N HIS A 13 -20.89 8.43 -27.74
CA HIS A 13 -19.47 8.72 -27.89
C HIS A 13 -18.60 7.57 -27.39
N CYS A 14 -17.49 7.34 -28.06
CA CYS A 14 -16.52 6.33 -27.66
C CYS A 14 -15.87 6.70 -26.31
N LEU A 15 -15.91 5.80 -25.34
CA LEU A 15 -15.35 6.03 -24.02
C LEU A 15 -13.82 6.16 -24.00
N GLU A 16 -13.12 5.84 -25.10
CA GLU A 16 -11.66 5.94 -25.19
C GLU A 16 -11.20 7.17 -25.96
N CYS A 17 -11.73 7.40 -27.18
CA CYS A 17 -11.29 8.52 -28.03
C CYS A 17 -12.26 9.70 -28.07
N GLY A 18 -13.48 9.56 -27.57
CA GLY A 18 -14.49 10.61 -27.61
C GLY A 18 -15.22 10.75 -28.95
N ASP A 19 -14.82 10.03 -29.99
CA ASP A 19 -15.44 10.11 -31.31
C ASP A 19 -16.89 9.60 -31.29
N ILE A 20 -17.73 10.15 -32.17
CA ILE A 20 -19.10 9.74 -32.34
C ILE A 20 -19.12 8.32 -32.90
N ILE A 21 -19.94 7.45 -32.31
CA ILE A 21 -20.17 6.09 -32.80
C ILE A 21 -21.34 6.14 -33.76
N GLU A 22 -21.05 5.95 -35.03
CA GLU A 22 -22.10 5.89 -36.06
C GLU A 22 -23.01 4.67 -35.91
N TYR A 23 -24.31 4.91 -35.88
CA TYR A 23 -25.34 3.88 -35.86
C TYR A 23 -25.50 3.31 -37.27
N GLY A 24 -24.70 2.31 -37.65
CA GLY A 24 -24.84 1.74 -38.99
C GLY A 24 -25.00 0.23 -39.01
N HIS A 25 -24.27 -0.48 -38.20
CA HIS A 25 -24.29 -1.95 -38.18
C HIS A 25 -23.94 -2.47 -36.79
N GLY A 26 -24.92 -2.86 -35.98
CA GLY A 26 -24.69 -3.53 -34.72
C GLY A 26 -25.60 -3.07 -33.57
N ARG A 27 -25.25 -3.48 -32.37
CA ARG A 27 -25.99 -3.20 -31.11
C ARG A 27 -25.99 -1.71 -30.79
N THR A 28 -27.12 -1.20 -30.36
CA THR A 28 -27.35 0.22 -30.00
C THR A 28 -26.63 0.62 -28.67
N ASP A 29 -26.10 -0.36 -27.93
CA ASP A 29 -25.40 -0.17 -26.65
C ASP A 29 -23.85 -0.12 -26.78
N ARG A 30 -23.32 0.20 -27.97
CA ARG A 30 -21.86 0.28 -28.22
C ARG A 30 -21.25 1.42 -27.43
N LYS A 31 -20.20 1.08 -26.67
CA LYS A 31 -19.41 2.02 -25.85
C LYS A 31 -18.08 2.41 -26.50
N PHE A 32 -17.71 1.78 -27.62
CA PHE A 32 -16.43 1.97 -28.30
C PHE A 32 -16.61 1.97 -29.80
N CYS A 33 -15.92 2.88 -30.50
CA CYS A 33 -15.96 2.97 -31.97
C CYS A 33 -15.27 1.76 -32.65
N SER A 34 -14.26 1.18 -31.98
CA SER A 34 -13.50 0.04 -32.50
C SER A 34 -13.05 -0.89 -31.37
N GLU A 35 -12.66 -2.11 -31.75
CA GLU A 35 -12.07 -3.07 -30.81
C GLU A 35 -10.72 -2.55 -30.24
N GLY A 36 -9.96 -1.81 -31.05
CA GLY A 36 -8.74 -1.14 -30.59
C GLY A 36 -8.98 -0.14 -29.46
N CYS A 37 -10.06 0.66 -29.55
CA CYS A 37 -10.45 1.58 -28.47
C CYS A 37 -10.91 0.84 -27.22
N LYS A 38 -11.69 -0.22 -27.37
CA LYS A 38 -12.10 -1.09 -26.28
C LYS A 38 -10.88 -1.67 -25.55
N ASN A 39 -9.93 -2.22 -26.29
CA ASN A 39 -8.73 -2.83 -25.71
C ASN A 39 -7.85 -1.79 -25.00
N ARG A 40 -7.62 -0.60 -25.60
CA ARG A 40 -6.89 0.51 -24.96
C ARG A 40 -7.54 0.95 -23.65
N TYR A 41 -8.85 1.15 -23.64
CA TYR A 41 -9.61 1.54 -22.47
C TYR A 41 -9.47 0.53 -21.31
N HIS A 42 -9.67 -0.75 -21.59
CA HIS A 42 -9.56 -1.80 -20.60
C HIS A 42 -8.12 -1.98 -20.09
N ASN A 43 -7.12 -1.86 -20.97
CA ASN A 43 -5.71 -1.94 -20.60
C ASN A 43 -5.29 -0.77 -19.69
N LYS A 44 -5.73 0.45 -20.00
CA LYS A 44 -5.50 1.62 -19.13
C LYS A 44 -6.10 1.42 -17.74
N ARG A 45 -7.35 0.96 -17.66
CA ARG A 45 -8.02 0.68 -16.38
C ARG A 45 -7.32 -0.41 -15.58
N LYS A 46 -6.92 -1.49 -16.24
CA LYS A 46 -6.17 -2.59 -15.62
C LYS A 46 -4.82 -2.13 -15.08
N ALA A 47 -4.07 -1.35 -15.86
CA ALA A 47 -2.79 -0.80 -15.46
C ALA A 47 -2.93 0.16 -14.27
N LEU A 48 -3.95 1.01 -14.25
CA LEU A 48 -4.23 1.93 -13.14
C LEU A 48 -4.60 1.17 -11.86
N SER A 49 -5.48 0.17 -11.97
CA SER A 49 -5.88 -0.68 -10.84
C SER A 49 -4.67 -1.42 -10.24
N TRP A 50 -3.78 -1.96 -11.08
CA TRP A 50 -2.57 -2.63 -10.64
C TRP A 50 -1.60 -1.69 -9.92
N ARG A 51 -1.36 -0.48 -10.48
CA ARG A 51 -0.51 0.54 -9.83
C ARG A 51 -1.06 0.96 -8.47
N THR A 52 -2.36 1.14 -8.36
CA THR A 52 -3.02 1.48 -7.09
C THR A 52 -2.83 0.38 -6.06
N TYR A 53 -2.98 -0.88 -6.47
CA TYR A 53 -2.72 -2.04 -5.60
C TYR A 53 -1.26 -2.12 -5.14
N GLN A 54 -0.30 -1.99 -6.08
CA GLN A 54 1.13 -1.98 -5.74
C GLN A 54 1.46 -0.87 -4.75
N HIS A 55 0.95 0.35 -4.98
CA HIS A 55 1.17 1.47 -4.07
C HIS A 55 0.61 1.20 -2.67
N LYS A 56 -0.58 0.60 -2.57
CA LYS A 56 -1.17 0.18 -1.29
C LYS A 56 -0.28 -0.81 -0.54
N VAL A 57 0.22 -1.84 -1.24
CA VAL A 57 1.11 -2.86 -0.66
C VAL A 57 2.41 -2.24 -0.16
N LEU A 58 3.08 -1.44 -1.00
CA LEU A 58 4.34 -0.77 -0.63
C LEU A 58 4.14 0.14 0.58
N LYS A 59 3.10 0.96 0.57
CA LYS A 59 2.79 1.86 1.70
C LYS A 59 2.56 1.10 3.01
N ALA A 60 1.89 -0.06 2.97
CA ALA A 60 1.69 -0.88 4.14
C ALA A 60 3.01 -1.50 4.64
N LEU A 61 3.87 -1.98 3.73
CA LEU A 61 5.19 -2.51 4.08
C LEU A 61 6.11 -1.43 4.66
N GLU A 62 6.11 -0.22 4.10
CA GLU A 62 6.86 0.93 4.61
C GLU A 62 6.40 1.32 6.01
N ALA A 63 5.08 1.39 6.24
CA ALA A 63 4.53 1.69 7.56
C ALA A 63 4.91 0.61 8.59
N ASN A 64 4.85 -0.67 8.22
CA ASN A 64 5.28 -1.77 9.07
C ASN A 64 6.78 -1.69 9.40
N HIS A 65 7.61 -1.37 8.41
CA HIS A 65 9.05 -1.18 8.58
C HIS A 65 9.35 -0.05 9.56
N ASP A 66 8.74 1.12 9.36
CA ASP A 66 8.90 2.29 10.23
C ASP A 66 8.55 1.98 11.70
N ILE A 67 7.51 1.15 11.92
CA ILE A 67 7.10 0.73 13.27
C ILE A 67 8.17 -0.17 13.90
N LEU A 68 8.67 -1.18 13.17
CA LEU A 68 9.71 -2.08 13.69
C LEU A 68 11.01 -1.35 13.96
N GLU A 69 11.42 -0.42 13.10
CA GLU A 69 12.58 0.45 13.31
C GLU A 69 12.47 1.23 14.61
N GLN A 70 11.34 1.91 14.82
CA GLN A 70 11.10 2.71 16.01
C GLN A 70 11.06 1.87 17.29
N LEU A 71 10.48 0.66 17.24
CA LEU A 71 10.50 -0.26 18.38
C LEU A 71 11.93 -0.66 18.74
N LEU A 72 12.74 -1.01 17.73
CA LEU A 72 14.11 -1.43 17.94
C LEU A 72 15.00 -0.27 18.43
N ASP A 73 14.80 0.94 17.93
CA ASP A 73 15.47 2.17 18.41
C ASP A 73 15.16 2.46 19.88
N MET A 74 13.99 2.08 20.37
CA MET A 74 13.59 2.16 21.77
C MET A 74 14.08 0.96 22.62
N GLY A 75 14.79 0.00 22.01
CA GLY A 75 15.23 -1.22 22.67
C GLY A 75 14.12 -2.26 22.90
N ILE A 76 12.95 -2.09 22.25
CA ILE A 76 11.82 -3.00 22.39
C ILE A 76 11.95 -4.12 21.35
N THR A 77 12.32 -5.31 21.80
CA THR A 77 12.47 -6.50 20.96
C THR A 77 11.25 -7.45 21.00
N SER A 78 10.28 -7.16 21.88
CA SER A 78 9.04 -7.95 22.02
C SER A 78 7.88 -7.02 22.38
N ILE A 79 6.74 -7.20 21.72
CA ILE A 79 5.53 -6.41 21.95
C ILE A 79 4.30 -7.28 21.78
N ASP A 80 3.22 -6.93 22.48
CA ASP A 80 1.92 -7.54 22.32
C ASP A 80 1.33 -7.28 20.92
N ARG A 81 0.67 -8.30 20.35
CA ARG A 81 0.12 -8.23 18.99
C ARG A 81 -0.94 -7.13 18.85
N MET A 82 -1.84 -7.02 19.85
CA MET A 82 -2.89 -6.01 19.84
C MET A 82 -2.32 -4.60 19.90
N SER A 83 -1.30 -4.37 20.74
CA SER A 83 -0.60 -3.09 20.82
C SER A 83 0.06 -2.73 19.50
N LEU A 84 0.63 -3.70 18.79
CA LEU A 84 1.25 -3.48 17.50
C LEU A 84 0.21 -3.13 16.41
N GLU A 85 -0.95 -3.79 16.41
CA GLU A 85 -2.07 -3.43 15.52
C GLU A 85 -2.59 -2.01 15.78
N GLN A 86 -2.66 -1.59 17.05
CA GLN A 86 -3.04 -0.21 17.42
C GLN A 86 -2.01 0.84 16.95
N LEU A 87 -0.74 0.47 16.83
CA LEU A 87 0.29 1.31 16.20
C LEU A 87 0.12 1.41 14.67
N GLY A 88 -0.78 0.62 14.08
CA GLY A 88 -1.05 0.61 12.66
C GLY A 88 -0.29 -0.46 11.87
N PHE A 89 0.29 -1.45 12.56
CA PHE A 89 0.96 -2.57 11.90
C PHE A 89 -0.04 -3.49 11.20
N ASP A 90 0.16 -3.75 9.91
CA ASP A 90 -0.71 -4.63 9.13
C ASP A 90 -0.02 -5.98 8.89
N PHE A 91 -0.45 -7.01 9.61
CA PHE A 91 0.08 -8.37 9.52
C PHE A 91 -0.21 -9.07 8.18
N ASN A 92 -1.07 -8.51 7.33
CA ASN A 92 -1.35 -9.08 6.01
C ASN A 92 -0.22 -8.84 5.00
N TYR A 93 0.68 -7.90 5.28
CA TYR A 93 1.78 -7.54 4.39
C TYR A 93 3.13 -7.84 5.03
N VAL A 94 3.81 -8.83 4.46
CA VAL A 94 5.17 -9.24 4.83
C VAL A 94 6.01 -9.45 3.57
N THR A 95 7.31 -9.26 3.65
CA THR A 95 8.21 -9.48 2.50
C THR A 95 8.66 -10.93 2.38
N SER A 96 8.79 -11.62 3.51
CA SER A 96 9.08 -13.06 3.51
C SER A 96 8.57 -13.76 4.76
N TYR A 97 8.45 -15.09 4.65
CA TYR A 97 8.08 -15.99 5.73
C TYR A 97 8.97 -17.23 5.71
N HIS A 98 9.48 -17.62 6.86
CA HIS A 98 10.24 -18.83 7.05
C HIS A 98 9.79 -19.59 8.30
N LYS A 99 9.70 -20.90 8.20
CA LYS A 99 9.48 -21.75 9.36
C LYS A 99 10.79 -22.39 9.79
N ILE A 100 11.24 -22.11 11.02
CA ILE A 100 12.47 -22.65 11.60
C ILE A 100 12.08 -23.53 12.81
N GLY A 101 12.01 -24.85 12.60
CA GLY A 101 11.47 -25.77 13.61
C GLY A 101 10.01 -25.47 13.93
N GLN A 102 9.73 -25.13 15.19
CA GLN A 102 8.39 -24.74 15.67
C GLN A 102 8.12 -23.23 15.59
N ARG A 103 9.10 -22.41 15.11
CA ARG A 103 9.00 -20.96 15.11
C ARG A 103 8.64 -20.44 13.73
N ASN A 104 7.70 -19.50 13.70
CA ASN A 104 7.32 -18.77 12.49
C ASN A 104 8.07 -17.44 12.49
N VAL A 105 8.96 -17.26 11.53
CA VAL A 105 9.78 -16.05 11.33
C VAL A 105 9.27 -15.30 10.13
N TYR A 106 8.95 -14.05 10.32
CA TYR A 106 8.49 -13.12 9.27
C TYR A 106 9.53 -12.03 9.05
N SER A 107 9.57 -11.49 7.83
CA SER A 107 10.44 -10.36 7.52
C SER A 107 9.66 -9.22 6.87
N ILE A 108 10.06 -8.01 7.22
CA ILE A 108 9.67 -6.76 6.56
C ILE A 108 10.97 -6.10 6.11
N PHE A 109 11.32 -6.24 4.83
CA PHE A 109 12.61 -5.83 4.28
C PHE A 109 13.78 -6.42 5.05
N ASP A 110 14.52 -5.61 5.78
CA ASP A 110 15.69 -5.97 6.58
C ASP A 110 15.34 -6.36 8.03
N TYR A 111 14.13 -6.07 8.51
CA TYR A 111 13.68 -6.47 9.84
C TYR A 111 13.09 -7.87 9.83
N THR A 112 13.41 -8.64 10.88
CA THR A 112 12.84 -9.97 11.13
C THR A 112 12.23 -10.04 12.51
N TYR A 113 11.16 -10.82 12.65
CA TYR A 113 10.49 -11.06 13.93
C TYR A 113 9.85 -12.43 13.97
N GLU A 114 9.69 -12.98 15.18
CA GLU A 114 8.94 -14.21 15.42
C GLU A 114 7.53 -13.85 15.91
N THR A 115 6.52 -14.60 15.46
CA THR A 115 5.15 -14.41 15.92
C THR A 115 4.65 -15.58 16.74
N THR A 116 3.93 -15.26 17.81
CA THR A 116 3.10 -16.16 18.60
C THR A 116 1.65 -15.69 18.53
N PRO A 117 0.65 -16.45 19.01
CA PRO A 117 -0.74 -16.02 18.96
C PRO A 117 -0.99 -14.65 19.62
N SER A 118 -0.27 -14.32 20.70
CA SER A 118 -0.49 -13.09 21.48
C SER A 118 0.59 -12.01 21.30
N ARG A 119 1.80 -12.38 20.85
CA ARG A 119 2.95 -11.48 20.84
C ARG A 119 3.85 -11.69 19.62
N ILE A 120 4.57 -10.64 19.26
CA ILE A 120 5.77 -10.76 18.43
C ILE A 120 7.02 -10.66 19.33
N ARG A 121 8.09 -11.36 18.92
CA ARG A 121 9.34 -11.48 19.66
C ARG A 121 10.53 -11.48 18.72
N ASN A 122 11.73 -11.28 19.30
CA ASN A 122 12.98 -11.34 18.56
C ASN A 122 13.00 -10.41 17.34
N ILE A 123 12.52 -9.16 17.54
CA ILE A 123 12.65 -8.13 16.52
C ILE A 123 14.12 -7.83 16.35
N THR A 124 14.65 -8.05 15.14
CA THR A 124 16.06 -7.80 14.79
C THR A 124 16.17 -7.20 13.41
N SER A 125 17.18 -6.38 13.15
CA SER A 125 17.53 -5.91 11.81
C SER A 125 18.77 -6.60 11.29
N ARG A 126 18.77 -6.96 10.00
CA ARG A 126 19.96 -7.53 9.32
C ARG A 126 20.99 -6.46 8.99
N TRP A 127 20.56 -5.23 8.86
CA TRP A 127 21.41 -4.09 8.56
C TRP A 127 21.33 -3.11 9.72
N LYS A 128 22.35 -3.08 10.57
CA LYS A 128 22.65 -1.85 11.28
C LYS A 128 23.17 -0.90 10.20
N MET A 129 22.32 -0.06 9.64
CA MET A 129 22.79 1.04 8.83
C MET A 129 23.71 1.85 9.70
N THR A 130 25.01 1.79 9.42
CA THR A 130 25.98 2.74 9.91
C THR A 130 25.46 4.13 9.55
N GLU A 131 25.23 4.92 10.57
CA GLU A 131 24.70 6.27 10.52
C GLU A 131 25.51 7.12 9.54
N THR A 132 24.94 7.41 8.38
CA THR A 132 25.29 8.62 7.61
C THR A 132 24.12 8.99 6.70
N GLY A 133 23.39 10.04 7.07
CA GLY A 133 22.65 10.84 6.12
C GLY A 133 21.17 11.05 6.37
N THR A 134 20.84 12.28 6.78
CA THR A 134 19.58 13.03 6.75
C THR A 134 18.55 12.79 7.84
N GLU A 135 18.73 13.56 8.94
CA GLU A 135 17.90 13.51 10.16
C GLU A 135 16.54 14.23 10.12
N GLU A 136 16.16 14.96 9.09
CA GLU A 136 15.03 15.90 9.18
C GLU A 136 13.63 15.28 9.10
N GLY A 137 13.46 14.14 8.45
CA GLY A 137 12.14 13.46 8.32
C GLY A 137 11.78 12.54 9.51
N ALA A 138 12.75 12.04 10.22
CA ALA A 138 12.60 11.04 11.29
C ALA A 138 12.10 11.64 12.62
N VAL A 139 12.44 12.90 12.90
CA VAL A 139 12.15 13.56 14.20
C VAL A 139 10.65 13.74 14.45
N SER A 140 9.85 14.07 13.43
CA SER A 140 8.42 14.32 13.58
C SER A 140 7.62 13.02 13.84
N ARG A 141 8.01 11.91 13.21
CA ARG A 141 7.40 10.59 13.38
C ARG A 141 7.76 9.95 14.72
N LYS A 142 9.02 10.07 15.17
CA LYS A 142 9.50 9.60 16.49
C LYS A 142 8.71 10.22 17.66
N LYS A 143 8.30 11.49 17.57
CA LYS A 143 7.49 12.17 18.60
C LYS A 143 6.08 11.58 18.73
N ARG A 144 5.47 11.16 17.63
CA ARG A 144 4.09 10.62 17.63
C ARG A 144 4.01 9.24 18.28
N LEU A 145 4.97 8.36 17.98
CA LEU A 145 5.00 7.00 18.53
C LEU A 145 5.40 6.99 19.99
N LYS A 146 6.37 7.82 20.42
CA LYS A 146 6.75 7.96 21.84
C LYS A 146 5.54 8.33 22.71
N ARG A 147 4.64 9.19 22.22
CA ARG A 147 3.41 9.55 22.94
C ARG A 147 2.44 8.36 23.06
N LEU A 148 2.35 7.52 22.03
CA LEU A 148 1.48 6.33 22.06
C LEU A 148 2.04 5.26 22.98
N VAL A 149 3.34 4.93 22.89
CA VAL A 149 3.96 3.90 23.73
C VAL A 149 4.01 4.31 25.20
N SER A 150 4.25 5.60 25.53
CA SER A 150 4.20 6.08 26.91
C SER A 150 2.79 6.04 27.52
N ALA A 151 1.75 6.23 26.72
CA ALA A 151 0.37 6.08 27.16
C ALA A 151 0.01 4.61 27.50
N PHE A 152 0.63 3.63 26.83
CA PHE A 152 0.43 2.21 27.12
C PHE A 152 1.25 1.71 28.33
N SER A 153 2.43 2.31 28.61
CA SER A 153 3.22 1.95 29.80
C SER A 153 2.71 2.53 31.10
N ALA A 154 1.83 3.54 31.04
CA ALA A 154 1.25 4.19 32.24
C ALA A 154 -0.07 3.56 32.68
N GLY A 155 -0.54 2.50 32.03
CA GLY A 155 -1.82 1.82 32.30
C GLY A 155 -1.66 0.38 32.84
N LEU A 156 -0.50 0.01 33.40
CA LEU A 156 -0.29 -1.24 34.12
C LEU A 156 0.02 -0.97 35.58
#